data_de2f131a6cc7d92c8b42bfdb0d7aff44
#
_entry.id   de2f131a6cc7d92c8b42bfdb0d7aff44
#
_cell.length_a   1.000
_cell.length_b   1.000
_cell.length_c   1.000
_cell.angle_alpha   90.00
_cell.angle_beta   90.00
_cell.angle_gamma   90.00
#
_symmetry.space_group_name_H-M   'P 1'
#
loop_
_entity.id
_entity.type
_entity.pdbx_description
1 polymer ?
#
loop_
_entity_poly.entity_id
_entity_poly.type
_entity_poly.pdbx_seq_one_letter_code
_entity_poly.pdbx_strand_id
1 'polypeptide(L)'
;MSGDLSLAAGIGYDHAMAHAFIEDKELFPVLAPFAKGRLDRGLHQIYYEQCGRPNGKPVLFIHGGPGAGISPTHRRLFNPDRYHCVLFDQRGSGQSLPHGETAQNTTQDLIADIEVLRQQLGIEQWLLFGGSWGSTLALAYAIAHPERVSGLILRGIFLGTRAEVDWFLHDMGRFFPEAYDQFVSYLTVEERGDILLSYHEKLMDPQALVHQPAAERWASYETSCSTLRAGMRRVTGRSALSMARLEAHYFVNDCFMPNNHILQNIKVIRHLPAHIIQGRHDVICPPVSAHRLADAWGNRATLRMVDDAGHSTFENGIAHALLSALDEFAV
;
A
#
# COMPACT_ATOMS: atom_id res chain seq x y z
N MET A 1 41.84 30.56 36.87
CA MET A 1 40.80 31.24 36.09
C MET A 1 40.10 30.18 35.24
N SER A 2 39.00 29.78 35.74
CA SER A 2 38.11 28.78 35.18
C SER A 2 37.29 29.42 34.09
N GLY A 3 37.29 28.86 32.89
CA GLY A 3 36.44 29.23 31.79
C GLY A 3 35.40 28.10 31.57
N ASP A 4 34.22 28.36 32.07
CA ASP A 4 33.05 27.53 31.92
C ASP A 4 32.57 27.61 30.46
N LEU A 5 32.52 26.50 29.75
CA LEU A 5 31.86 26.38 28.44
C LEU A 5 30.70 25.40 28.57
N SER A 6 29.64 25.90 29.21
CA SER A 6 28.32 25.35 29.09
C SER A 6 27.73 25.71 27.73
N LEU A 7 27.62 24.76 26.82
CA LEU A 7 26.79 24.84 25.64
C LEU A 7 25.90 23.60 25.56
N ALA A 8 24.85 23.64 26.32
CA ALA A 8 23.73 22.80 26.13
C ALA A 8 22.76 23.53 25.18
N ALA A 9 22.84 23.27 23.90
CA ALA A 9 21.77 23.52 22.98
C ALA A 9 21.10 22.17 22.67
N GLY A 10 20.23 21.73 23.55
CA GLY A 10 19.22 20.73 23.26
C GLY A 10 18.26 21.29 22.23
N ILE A 11 18.53 21.11 20.96
CA ILE A 11 17.61 21.43 19.89
C ILE A 11 16.49 20.40 19.98
N GLY A 12 15.28 20.87 20.28
CA GLY A 12 14.08 20.08 20.49
C GLY A 12 13.69 19.22 19.31
N TYR A 13 14.18 18.00 19.30
CA TYR A 13 13.76 16.95 18.37
C TYR A 13 12.39 16.35 18.71
N ASP A 14 11.90 16.54 19.96
CA ASP A 14 10.69 15.87 20.43
C ASP A 14 9.37 16.52 19.96
N HIS A 15 9.30 17.85 19.81
CA HIS A 15 8.05 18.52 19.39
C HIS A 15 7.73 18.35 17.91
N ALA A 16 8.74 18.17 17.06
CA ALA A 16 8.55 18.00 15.62
C ALA A 16 8.13 16.59 15.22
N MET A 17 8.39 15.58 16.05
CA MET A 17 7.95 14.18 15.82
C MET A 17 6.47 13.99 16.15
N ALA A 18 5.91 14.72 17.12
CA ALA A 18 4.52 14.62 17.56
C ALA A 18 3.51 14.99 16.44
N HIS A 19 3.91 15.80 15.45
CA HIS A 19 3.03 16.25 14.36
C HIS A 19 3.26 15.52 13.03
N ALA A 20 4.17 14.55 12.95
CA ALA A 20 4.46 13.85 11.71
C ALA A 20 3.36 12.85 11.33
N PHE A 21 2.68 12.27 12.31
CA PHE A 21 1.60 11.32 12.14
C PHE A 21 0.30 11.86 12.73
N ILE A 22 -0.84 11.41 12.18
CA ILE A 22 -2.15 11.76 12.69
C ILE A 22 -2.29 11.29 14.14
N GLU A 23 -2.84 12.13 15.00
CA GLU A 23 -3.06 11.77 16.38
C GLU A 23 -4.17 10.71 16.51
N ASP A 24 -4.04 9.82 17.48
CA ASP A 24 -4.98 8.73 17.72
C ASP A 24 -6.44 9.23 17.90
N LYS A 25 -6.62 10.39 18.53
CA LYS A 25 -7.93 11.03 18.75
C LYS A 25 -8.59 11.60 17.50
N GLU A 26 -7.84 11.78 16.40
CA GLU A 26 -8.32 12.33 15.12
C GLU A 26 -8.84 11.24 14.20
N LEU A 27 -8.50 9.99 14.48
CA LEU A 27 -9.07 8.82 13.81
C LEU A 27 -10.40 8.44 14.49
N PHE A 28 -11.27 7.76 13.74
CA PHE A 28 -12.48 7.19 14.31
C PHE A 28 -12.15 6.17 15.42
N PRO A 29 -13.07 5.91 16.36
CA PRO A 29 -12.84 4.95 17.45
C PRO A 29 -12.42 3.57 16.94
N VAL A 30 -11.74 2.81 17.78
CA VAL A 30 -11.43 1.41 17.48
C VAL A 30 -12.73 0.63 17.33
N LEU A 31 -12.92 0.04 16.16
CA LEU A 31 -14.12 -0.74 15.84
C LEU A 31 -13.78 -2.23 15.79
N ALA A 32 -14.59 -3.02 16.48
CA ALA A 32 -14.63 -4.44 16.24
C ALA A 32 -15.40 -4.72 14.94
N PRO A 33 -14.95 -5.63 14.09
CA PRO A 33 -15.76 -6.09 12.97
C PRO A 33 -17.05 -6.73 13.45
N PHE A 34 -18.19 -6.40 12.84
CA PHE A 34 -19.45 -7.07 13.10
C PHE A 34 -19.55 -8.44 12.40
N ALA A 35 -18.73 -8.66 11.36
CA ALA A 35 -18.62 -9.94 10.69
C ALA A 35 -17.17 -10.18 10.22
N LYS A 36 -16.78 -11.45 10.20
CA LYS A 36 -15.50 -11.94 9.68
C LYS A 36 -15.75 -13.22 8.92
N GLY A 37 -14.95 -13.47 7.89
CA GLY A 37 -15.09 -14.70 7.11
C GLY A 37 -13.83 -15.08 6.37
N ARG A 38 -13.93 -16.20 5.67
CA ARG A 38 -12.95 -16.64 4.69
C ARG A 38 -13.69 -16.96 3.39
N LEU A 39 -13.15 -16.45 2.29
CA LEU A 39 -13.58 -16.77 0.96
C LEU A 39 -12.73 -17.93 0.47
N ASP A 40 -13.37 -19.06 0.13
CA ASP A 40 -12.69 -20.21 -0.45
C ASP A 40 -12.37 -19.95 -1.93
N ARG A 41 -11.09 -20.02 -2.25
CA ARG A 41 -10.55 -19.84 -3.60
C ARG A 41 -9.64 -21.02 -3.99
N GLY A 42 -10.02 -22.22 -3.59
CA GLY A 42 -9.26 -23.45 -3.83
C GLY A 42 -7.99 -23.50 -2.98
N LEU A 43 -6.80 -23.26 -3.58
CA LEU A 43 -5.55 -23.21 -2.82
C LEU A 43 -5.56 -22.13 -1.73
N HIS A 44 -6.31 -21.04 -1.96
CA HIS A 44 -6.31 -19.88 -1.07
C HIS A 44 -7.61 -19.75 -0.26
N GLN A 45 -7.44 -19.38 1.02
CA GLN A 45 -8.50 -19.01 1.94
C GLN A 45 -8.37 -17.52 2.25
N ILE A 46 -9.15 -16.67 1.59
CA ILE A 46 -9.03 -15.20 1.66
C ILE A 46 -9.77 -14.69 2.89
N TYR A 47 -9.03 -14.15 3.85
CA TYR A 47 -9.63 -13.54 5.05
C TYR A 47 -10.25 -12.19 4.72
N TYR A 48 -11.45 -11.93 5.24
CA TYR A 48 -12.08 -10.62 5.19
C TYR A 48 -12.83 -10.30 6.49
N GLU A 49 -13.07 -9.01 6.69
CA GLU A 49 -13.88 -8.50 7.79
C GLU A 49 -14.76 -7.34 7.33
N GLN A 50 -15.87 -7.15 8.03
CA GLN A 50 -16.83 -6.10 7.80
C GLN A 50 -16.99 -5.27 9.07
N CYS A 51 -16.90 -3.95 8.98
CA CYS A 51 -17.07 -3.04 10.11
C CYS A 51 -17.87 -1.79 9.73
N GLY A 52 -18.25 -1.01 10.74
CA GLY A 52 -19.11 0.16 10.58
C GLY A 52 -20.59 -0.21 10.49
N ARG A 53 -21.34 0.50 9.64
CA ARG A 53 -22.80 0.34 9.50
C ARG A 53 -23.12 -0.68 8.43
N PRO A 54 -23.82 -1.78 8.72
CA PRO A 54 -24.13 -2.83 7.73
C PRO A 54 -24.89 -2.33 6.48
N ASN A 55 -25.74 -1.32 6.64
CA ASN A 55 -26.48 -0.70 5.55
C ASN A 55 -25.89 0.67 5.15
N GLY A 56 -24.64 0.95 5.51
CA GLY A 56 -23.91 2.14 5.12
C GLY A 56 -23.44 2.06 3.67
N LYS A 57 -22.80 3.13 3.19
CA LYS A 57 -22.19 3.17 1.86
C LYS A 57 -21.07 2.13 1.77
N PRO A 58 -21.12 1.17 0.84
CA PRO A 58 -20.09 0.16 0.75
C PRO A 58 -18.75 0.74 0.34
N VAL A 59 -17.70 0.39 1.06
CA VAL A 59 -16.32 0.73 0.70
C VAL A 59 -15.43 -0.50 0.86
N LEU A 60 -14.60 -0.78 -0.14
CA LEU A 60 -13.58 -1.81 -0.11
C LEU A 60 -12.22 -1.19 0.17
N PHE A 61 -11.60 -1.59 1.28
CA PHE A 61 -10.21 -1.25 1.58
C PHE A 61 -9.26 -2.27 0.97
N ILE A 62 -8.34 -1.80 0.12
CA ILE A 62 -7.35 -2.61 -0.61
C ILE A 62 -5.96 -2.23 -0.09
N HIS A 63 -5.33 -3.13 0.66
CA HIS A 63 -4.01 -2.88 1.25
C HIS A 63 -2.89 -2.89 0.20
N GLY A 64 -1.76 -2.28 0.54
CA GLY A 64 -0.54 -2.21 -0.27
C GLY A 64 0.38 -3.43 -0.14
N GLY A 65 1.60 -3.25 -0.53
CA GLY A 65 2.65 -4.24 -0.74
C GLY A 65 2.81 -4.49 -2.23
N PRO A 66 2.37 -5.64 -2.79
CA PRO A 66 1.44 -6.64 -2.22
C PRO A 66 2.01 -7.36 -1.00
N GLY A 67 1.13 -7.83 -0.11
CA GLY A 67 1.57 -8.66 1.02
C GLY A 67 1.55 -7.99 2.40
N ALA A 68 1.26 -6.67 2.49
CA ALA A 68 1.22 -5.97 3.77
C ALA A 68 0.10 -6.45 4.70
N GLY A 69 -1.06 -6.78 4.15
CA GLY A 69 -2.24 -7.19 4.91
C GLY A 69 -3.00 -6.01 5.55
N ILE A 70 -4.15 -6.32 6.15
CA ILE A 70 -4.97 -5.35 6.88
C ILE A 70 -4.57 -5.27 8.37
N SER A 71 -4.91 -4.15 9.01
CA SER A 71 -4.73 -3.95 10.45
C SER A 71 -5.95 -3.30 11.10
N PRO A 72 -6.12 -3.42 12.42
CA PRO A 72 -7.20 -2.74 13.15
C PRO A 72 -7.22 -1.22 12.95
N THR A 73 -6.05 -0.60 12.73
CA THR A 73 -5.94 0.83 12.51
C THR A 73 -6.58 1.27 11.19
N HIS A 74 -6.56 0.44 10.16
CA HIS A 74 -7.18 0.76 8.87
C HIS A 74 -8.70 0.96 8.98
N ARG A 75 -9.39 0.27 9.90
CA ARG A 75 -10.83 0.44 10.15
C ARG A 75 -11.17 1.85 10.61
N ARG A 76 -10.24 2.51 11.30
CA ARG A 76 -10.39 3.82 11.93
C ARG A 76 -10.33 4.99 10.94
N LEU A 77 -10.07 4.74 9.67
CA LEU A 77 -10.17 5.74 8.61
C LEU A 77 -11.64 6.01 8.22
N PHE A 78 -12.54 5.08 8.47
CA PHE A 78 -13.91 5.12 7.96
C PHE A 78 -14.90 5.53 9.06
N ASN A 79 -15.77 6.51 8.73
CA ASN A 79 -16.86 6.89 9.63
C ASN A 79 -17.82 5.71 9.83
N PRO A 80 -17.93 5.16 11.07
CA PRO A 80 -18.71 3.96 11.31
C PRO A 80 -20.22 4.14 11.15
N ASP A 81 -20.71 5.37 11.20
CA ASP A 81 -22.13 5.68 11.05
C ASP A 81 -22.55 5.83 9.58
N ARG A 82 -21.57 5.95 8.66
CA ARG A 82 -21.82 6.22 7.24
C ARG A 82 -21.44 5.06 6.34
N TYR A 83 -20.35 4.34 6.67
CA TYR A 83 -19.78 3.33 5.79
C TYR A 83 -20.04 1.91 6.25
N HIS A 84 -20.29 1.04 5.28
CA HIS A 84 -20.10 -0.39 5.38
C HIS A 84 -18.72 -0.73 4.84
N CYS A 85 -17.73 -0.89 5.73
CA CYS A 85 -16.36 -1.13 5.34
C CYS A 85 -16.08 -2.62 5.21
N VAL A 86 -15.58 -3.02 4.07
CA VAL A 86 -15.04 -4.35 3.81
C VAL A 86 -13.52 -4.23 3.70
N LEU A 87 -12.81 -4.95 4.54
CA LEU A 87 -11.36 -5.06 4.49
C LEU A 87 -11.00 -6.52 4.24
N PHE A 88 -10.04 -6.81 3.39
CA PHE A 88 -9.61 -8.19 3.15
C PHE A 88 -8.09 -8.28 3.04
N ASP A 89 -7.56 -9.42 3.46
CA ASP A 89 -6.18 -9.79 3.22
C ASP A 89 -6.08 -10.47 1.86
N GLN A 90 -5.32 -9.91 0.94
CA GLN A 90 -5.08 -10.50 -0.38
C GLN A 90 -4.40 -11.88 -0.24
N ARG A 91 -4.34 -12.65 -1.32
CA ARG A 91 -3.70 -13.98 -1.32
C ARG A 91 -2.29 -13.92 -0.71
N GLY A 92 -1.97 -14.84 0.16
CA GLY A 92 -0.66 -14.93 0.81
C GLY A 92 -0.37 -13.91 1.89
N SER A 93 -1.23 -12.90 2.12
CA SER A 93 -1.01 -11.84 3.09
C SER A 93 -1.83 -11.98 4.38
N GLY A 94 -1.37 -11.32 5.44
CA GLY A 94 -2.10 -11.18 6.70
C GLY A 94 -2.60 -12.50 7.28
N GLN A 95 -3.92 -12.63 7.39
CA GLN A 95 -4.63 -13.83 7.89
C GLN A 95 -5.11 -14.75 6.76
N SER A 96 -4.91 -14.39 5.48
CA SER A 96 -5.17 -15.27 4.35
C SER A 96 -4.18 -16.44 4.31
N LEU A 97 -4.62 -17.58 3.79
CA LEU A 97 -3.85 -18.83 3.77
C LEU A 97 -3.77 -19.39 2.35
N PRO A 98 -2.66 -20.08 2.01
CA PRO A 98 -1.40 -20.22 2.73
C PRO A 98 -0.65 -18.90 2.78
N HIS A 99 0.11 -18.66 3.85
CA HIS A 99 0.83 -17.40 4.04
C HIS A 99 2.09 -17.33 3.17
N GLY A 100 2.28 -16.23 2.46
CA GLY A 100 3.41 -16.03 1.55
C GLY A 100 3.34 -16.90 0.29
N GLU A 101 2.18 -17.50 -0.03
CA GLU A 101 1.99 -18.36 -1.20
C GLU A 101 1.87 -17.52 -2.48
N THR A 102 2.62 -17.92 -3.51
CA THR A 102 2.69 -17.24 -4.81
C THR A 102 1.99 -18.01 -5.93
N ALA A 103 1.75 -19.31 -5.76
CA ALA A 103 1.01 -20.08 -6.75
C ALA A 103 -0.44 -19.59 -6.87
N GLN A 104 -0.95 -19.48 -8.10
CA GLN A 104 -2.28 -18.91 -8.36
C GLN A 104 -2.47 -17.54 -7.68
N ASN A 105 -1.46 -16.68 -7.75
CA ASN A 105 -1.45 -15.36 -7.14
C ASN A 105 -0.99 -14.32 -8.16
N THR A 106 -1.91 -13.92 -9.01
CA THR A 106 -1.73 -12.93 -10.08
C THR A 106 -2.70 -11.77 -9.89
N THR A 107 -2.49 -10.65 -10.58
CA THR A 107 -3.42 -9.51 -10.56
C THR A 107 -4.83 -9.93 -10.99
N GLN A 108 -4.95 -10.82 -11.98
CA GLN A 108 -6.24 -11.35 -12.46
C GLN A 108 -6.93 -12.20 -11.40
N ASP A 109 -6.16 -12.99 -10.64
CA ASP A 109 -6.71 -13.76 -9.51
C ASP A 109 -7.26 -12.84 -8.43
N LEU A 110 -6.53 -11.75 -8.09
CA LEU A 110 -6.99 -10.78 -7.09
C LEU A 110 -8.24 -10.01 -7.55
N ILE A 111 -8.32 -9.65 -8.84
CA ILE A 111 -9.53 -9.04 -9.42
C ILE A 111 -10.71 -9.99 -9.27
N ALA A 112 -10.53 -11.27 -9.59
CA ALA A 112 -11.57 -12.28 -9.46
C ALA A 112 -11.97 -12.51 -7.99
N ASP A 113 -11.03 -12.46 -7.05
CA ASP A 113 -11.31 -12.57 -5.61
C ASP A 113 -12.18 -11.39 -5.11
N ILE A 114 -11.86 -10.18 -5.54
CA ILE A 114 -12.63 -8.97 -5.22
C ILE A 114 -14.07 -9.11 -5.73
N GLU A 115 -14.28 -9.60 -6.96
CA GLU A 115 -15.60 -9.76 -7.55
C GLU A 115 -16.42 -10.85 -6.85
N VAL A 116 -15.79 -11.99 -6.49
CA VAL A 116 -16.48 -13.04 -5.74
C VAL A 116 -16.83 -12.56 -4.33
N LEU A 117 -15.93 -11.81 -3.66
CA LEU A 117 -16.23 -11.22 -2.35
C LEU A 117 -17.41 -10.25 -2.43
N ARG A 118 -17.44 -9.38 -3.43
CA ARG A 118 -18.54 -8.45 -3.67
C ARG A 118 -19.89 -9.18 -3.80
N GLN A 119 -19.91 -10.22 -4.64
CA GLN A 119 -21.11 -11.04 -4.88
C GLN A 119 -21.56 -11.79 -3.62
N GLN A 120 -20.63 -12.39 -2.86
CA GLN A 120 -20.93 -13.09 -1.62
C GLN A 120 -21.54 -12.17 -0.56
N LEU A 121 -21.12 -10.89 -0.54
CA LEU A 121 -21.65 -9.89 0.39
C LEU A 121 -22.91 -9.18 -0.12
N GLY A 122 -23.39 -9.50 -1.33
CA GLY A 122 -24.57 -8.87 -1.94
C GLY A 122 -24.40 -7.38 -2.24
N ILE A 123 -23.15 -6.92 -2.44
CA ILE A 123 -22.84 -5.52 -2.73
C ILE A 123 -22.96 -5.29 -4.24
N GLU A 124 -23.76 -4.33 -4.66
CA GLU A 124 -23.90 -4.00 -6.08
C GLU A 124 -22.73 -3.20 -6.61
N GLN A 125 -22.38 -2.12 -5.90
CA GLN A 125 -21.26 -1.24 -6.19
C GLN A 125 -20.57 -0.83 -4.88
N TRP A 126 -19.29 -0.55 -4.92
CA TRP A 126 -18.55 -0.01 -3.80
C TRP A 126 -17.59 1.10 -4.18
N LEU A 127 -17.28 1.95 -3.22
CA LEU A 127 -16.17 2.86 -3.27
C LEU A 127 -14.88 2.05 -3.09
N LEU A 128 -13.89 2.26 -3.94
CA LEU A 128 -12.58 1.64 -3.78
C LEU A 128 -11.65 2.56 -3.02
N PHE A 129 -11.02 2.05 -1.98
CA PHE A 129 -10.01 2.77 -1.21
C PHE A 129 -8.71 1.97 -1.23
N GLY A 130 -7.69 2.48 -1.93
CA GLY A 130 -6.43 1.77 -2.12
C GLY A 130 -5.20 2.68 -2.08
N GLY A 131 -4.11 2.16 -1.52
CA GLY A 131 -2.85 2.89 -1.49
C GLY A 131 -1.67 2.03 -1.93
N SER A 132 -0.64 2.64 -2.56
CA SER A 132 0.52 1.91 -3.06
C SER A 132 0.07 0.83 -4.06
N TRP A 133 0.53 -0.42 -3.95
CA TRP A 133 -0.03 -1.55 -4.68
C TRP A 133 -1.56 -1.61 -4.63
N GLY A 134 -2.17 -1.25 -3.51
CA GLY A 134 -3.63 -1.19 -3.39
C GLY A 134 -4.27 -0.19 -4.36
N SER A 135 -3.58 0.87 -4.77
CA SER A 135 -4.04 1.78 -5.82
C SER A 135 -3.98 1.12 -7.20
N THR A 136 -2.94 0.34 -7.47
CA THR A 136 -2.81 -0.45 -8.70
C THR A 136 -3.95 -1.45 -8.84
N LEU A 137 -4.19 -2.24 -7.78
CA LEU A 137 -5.25 -3.25 -7.78
C LEU A 137 -6.65 -2.62 -7.87
N ALA A 138 -6.88 -1.48 -7.18
CA ALA A 138 -8.13 -0.74 -7.30
C ALA A 138 -8.38 -0.26 -8.73
N LEU A 139 -7.36 0.28 -9.39
CA LEU A 139 -7.43 0.73 -10.78
C LEU A 139 -7.65 -0.44 -11.75
N ALA A 140 -6.90 -1.53 -11.59
CA ALA A 140 -7.04 -2.73 -12.41
C ALA A 140 -8.44 -3.36 -12.28
N TYR A 141 -8.97 -3.45 -11.05
CA TYR A 141 -10.33 -3.92 -10.81
C TYR A 141 -11.38 -2.96 -11.41
N ALA A 142 -11.23 -1.66 -11.25
CA ALA A 142 -12.16 -0.68 -11.82
C ALA A 142 -12.17 -0.73 -13.36
N ILE A 143 -11.02 -0.93 -13.99
CA ILE A 143 -10.92 -1.11 -15.45
C ILE A 143 -11.63 -2.39 -15.90
N ALA A 144 -11.52 -3.49 -15.13
CA ALA A 144 -12.18 -4.76 -15.44
C ALA A 144 -13.70 -4.73 -15.18
N HIS A 145 -14.14 -3.99 -14.15
CA HIS A 145 -15.52 -3.96 -13.67
C HIS A 145 -16.02 -2.53 -13.38
N PRO A 146 -16.00 -1.62 -14.37
CA PRO A 146 -16.33 -0.20 -14.14
C PRO A 146 -17.76 0.01 -13.60
N GLU A 147 -18.69 -0.86 -13.94
CA GLU A 147 -20.07 -0.83 -13.46
C GLU A 147 -20.22 -1.24 -11.98
N ARG A 148 -19.18 -1.77 -11.36
CA ARG A 148 -19.16 -2.19 -9.95
C ARG A 148 -18.50 -1.16 -9.02
N VAL A 149 -18.10 -0.01 -9.57
CA VAL A 149 -17.35 1.01 -8.83
C VAL A 149 -18.14 2.31 -8.80
N SER A 150 -18.41 2.83 -7.60
CA SER A 150 -19.08 4.11 -7.40
C SER A 150 -18.11 5.30 -7.36
N GLY A 151 -16.82 5.06 -7.14
CA GLY A 151 -15.76 6.05 -7.11
C GLY A 151 -14.46 5.44 -6.55
N LEU A 152 -13.39 6.24 -6.55
CA LEU A 152 -12.08 5.79 -6.06
C LEU A 152 -11.43 6.84 -5.14
N ILE A 153 -10.81 6.38 -4.06
CA ILE A 153 -9.87 7.15 -3.24
C ILE A 153 -8.54 6.42 -3.28
N LEU A 154 -7.55 7.07 -3.88
CA LEU A 154 -6.26 6.47 -4.17
C LEU A 154 -5.14 7.27 -3.49
N ARG A 155 -4.15 6.58 -2.93
CA ARG A 155 -3.01 7.19 -2.24
C ARG A 155 -1.69 6.55 -2.68
N GLY A 156 -0.63 7.40 -2.86
CA GLY A 156 0.70 6.90 -3.17
C GLY A 156 0.68 6.03 -4.43
N ILE A 157 0.44 6.68 -5.57
CA ILE A 157 0.10 6.00 -6.83
C ILE A 157 1.27 5.16 -7.34
N PHE A 158 1.03 3.86 -7.46
CA PHE A 158 1.87 2.90 -8.17
C PHE A 158 1.11 2.40 -9.40
N LEU A 159 1.69 2.55 -10.59
CA LEU A 159 1.05 2.15 -11.85
C LEU A 159 1.47 0.75 -12.30
N GLY A 160 2.37 0.10 -11.57
CA GLY A 160 2.87 -1.24 -11.83
C GLY A 160 3.76 -1.30 -13.08
N THR A 161 4.49 -0.23 -13.38
CA THR A 161 5.39 -0.17 -14.52
C THR A 161 6.80 -0.63 -14.17
N ARG A 162 7.53 -1.17 -15.15
CA ARG A 162 8.95 -1.55 -14.96
C ARG A 162 9.79 -0.37 -14.48
N ALA A 163 9.56 0.83 -14.99
CA ALA A 163 10.28 2.02 -14.56
C ALA A 163 10.09 2.36 -13.07
N GLU A 164 8.91 2.08 -12.50
CA GLU A 164 8.67 2.26 -11.07
C GLU A 164 9.35 1.17 -10.24
N VAL A 165 9.41 -0.06 -10.74
CA VAL A 165 10.17 -1.16 -10.11
C VAL A 165 11.68 -0.86 -10.15
N ASP A 166 12.20 -0.39 -11.27
CA ASP A 166 13.61 -0.01 -11.40
C ASP A 166 13.96 1.17 -10.50
N TRP A 167 13.06 2.16 -10.37
CA TRP A 167 13.19 3.24 -9.38
C TRP A 167 13.31 2.72 -7.96
N PHE A 168 12.42 1.82 -7.54
CA PHE A 168 12.44 1.22 -6.19
C PHE A 168 13.75 0.48 -5.89
N LEU A 169 14.25 -0.30 -6.86
CA LEU A 169 15.42 -1.15 -6.70
C LEU A 169 16.77 -0.40 -6.79
N HIS A 170 16.81 0.75 -7.48
CA HIS A 170 18.08 1.41 -7.82
C HIS A 170 18.14 2.88 -7.43
N ASP A 171 17.08 3.67 -7.72
CA ASP A 171 17.14 5.12 -7.60
C ASP A 171 16.68 5.64 -6.23
N MET A 172 15.74 4.96 -5.59
CA MET A 172 15.22 5.35 -4.27
C MET A 172 16.32 5.41 -3.21
N GLY A 173 17.33 4.57 -3.31
CA GLY A 173 18.50 4.55 -2.44
C GLY A 173 19.31 5.85 -2.43
N ARG A 174 19.15 6.73 -3.42
CA ARG A 174 19.77 8.07 -3.43
C ARG A 174 19.24 8.98 -2.33
N PHE A 175 18.03 8.72 -1.85
CA PHE A 175 17.39 9.48 -0.75
C PHE A 175 17.60 8.83 0.61
N PHE A 176 17.83 7.51 0.64
CA PHE A 176 18.01 6.70 1.85
C PHE A 176 19.20 5.75 1.71
N PRO A 177 20.44 6.29 1.57
CA PRO A 177 21.61 5.48 1.28
C PRO A 177 21.90 4.44 2.38
N GLU A 178 21.62 4.75 3.65
CA GLU A 178 21.85 3.84 4.77
C GLU A 178 20.92 2.61 4.71
N ALA A 179 19.69 2.81 4.31
CA ALA A 179 18.72 1.73 4.12
C ALA A 179 19.07 0.90 2.87
N TYR A 180 19.47 1.56 1.80
CA TYR A 180 19.89 0.92 0.57
C TYR A 180 21.15 0.08 0.74
N ASP A 181 22.15 0.60 1.45
CA ASP A 181 23.38 -0.14 1.75
C ASP A 181 23.10 -1.44 2.52
N GLN A 182 22.15 -1.40 3.48
CA GLN A 182 21.74 -2.62 4.17
C GLN A 182 20.97 -3.58 3.27
N PHE A 183 20.20 -3.08 2.33
CA PHE A 183 19.47 -3.86 1.35
C PHE A 183 20.45 -4.55 0.39
N VAL A 184 21.32 -3.81 -0.29
CA VAL A 184 22.21 -4.40 -1.30
C VAL A 184 23.38 -5.17 -0.71
N SER A 185 23.86 -4.84 0.49
CA SER A 185 24.97 -5.56 1.13
C SER A 185 24.64 -7.00 1.54
N TYR A 186 23.35 -7.36 1.58
CA TYR A 186 22.94 -8.74 1.78
C TYR A 186 23.23 -9.64 0.56
N LEU A 187 23.34 -9.05 -0.62
CA LEU A 187 23.68 -9.73 -1.86
C LEU A 187 25.19 -9.77 -2.09
N THR A 188 25.72 -10.85 -2.67
CA THR A 188 27.10 -10.90 -3.15
C THR A 188 27.32 -9.88 -4.27
N VAL A 189 28.57 -9.65 -4.65
CA VAL A 189 28.90 -8.69 -5.73
C VAL A 189 28.24 -9.13 -7.05
N GLU A 190 28.28 -10.43 -7.32
CA GLU A 190 27.70 -11.02 -8.52
C GLU A 190 26.17 -10.89 -8.56
N GLU A 191 25.53 -11.14 -7.42
CA GLU A 191 24.06 -11.06 -7.26
C GLU A 191 23.53 -9.64 -7.42
N ARG A 192 24.35 -8.61 -7.17
CA ARG A 192 23.96 -7.20 -7.38
C ARG A 192 23.80 -6.83 -8.86
N GLY A 193 24.25 -7.70 -9.78
CA GLY A 193 24.02 -7.52 -11.22
C GLY A 193 22.54 -7.57 -11.61
N ASP A 194 21.71 -8.33 -10.87
CA ASP A 194 20.25 -8.33 -10.98
C ASP A 194 19.65 -8.47 -9.56
N ILE A 195 19.43 -7.33 -8.92
CA ILE A 195 18.91 -7.28 -7.55
C ILE A 195 17.57 -7.97 -7.43
N LEU A 196 16.66 -7.73 -8.39
CA LEU A 196 15.31 -8.28 -8.33
C LEU A 196 15.31 -9.81 -8.41
N LEU A 197 16.00 -10.35 -9.41
CA LEU A 197 16.07 -11.80 -9.59
C LEU A 197 16.76 -12.48 -8.41
N SER A 198 17.89 -11.92 -7.94
CA SER A 198 18.64 -12.45 -6.81
C SER A 198 17.84 -12.48 -5.50
N TYR A 199 17.08 -11.42 -5.24
CA TYR A 199 16.15 -11.42 -4.10
C TYR A 199 15.01 -12.41 -4.29
N HIS A 200 14.41 -12.45 -5.48
CA HIS A 200 13.34 -13.37 -5.80
C HIS A 200 13.76 -14.84 -5.56
N GLU A 201 14.93 -15.24 -6.05
CA GLU A 201 15.46 -16.59 -5.83
C GLU A 201 15.61 -16.91 -4.34
N LYS A 202 16.20 -15.99 -3.57
CA LYS A 202 16.32 -16.16 -2.11
C LYS A 202 14.98 -16.22 -1.39
N LEU A 203 14.03 -15.41 -1.79
CA LEU A 203 12.70 -15.34 -1.18
C LEU A 203 11.85 -16.58 -1.49
N MET A 204 12.10 -17.25 -2.63
CA MET A 204 11.43 -18.50 -3.00
C MET A 204 12.13 -19.74 -2.47
N ASP A 205 13.32 -19.63 -1.89
CA ASP A 205 14.01 -20.77 -1.29
C ASP A 205 13.16 -21.39 -0.17
N PRO A 206 13.00 -22.73 -0.12
CA PRO A 206 12.19 -23.39 0.90
C PRO A 206 12.79 -23.31 2.30
N GLN A 207 14.10 -23.04 2.42
CA GLN A 207 14.80 -22.99 3.70
C GLN A 207 14.59 -21.63 4.40
N ALA A 208 14.06 -21.66 5.61
CA ALA A 208 13.83 -20.44 6.40
C ALA A 208 15.12 -19.64 6.66
N LEU A 209 16.27 -20.32 6.77
CA LEU A 209 17.58 -19.68 6.93
C LEU A 209 18.00 -18.85 5.72
N VAL A 210 17.41 -19.06 4.54
CA VAL A 210 17.67 -18.31 3.32
C VAL A 210 16.59 -17.23 3.12
N HIS A 211 15.32 -17.63 3.07
CA HIS A 211 14.26 -16.67 2.72
C HIS A 211 13.95 -15.64 3.83
N GLN A 212 14.08 -16.01 5.10
CA GLN A 212 13.68 -15.09 6.18
C GLN A 212 14.62 -13.88 6.30
N PRO A 213 15.97 -14.01 6.27
CA PRO A 213 16.86 -12.84 6.24
C PRO A 213 16.67 -11.97 5.00
N ALA A 214 16.47 -12.58 3.82
CA ALA A 214 16.17 -11.83 2.58
C ALA A 214 14.90 -10.98 2.73
N ALA A 215 13.84 -11.59 3.26
CA ALA A 215 12.57 -10.90 3.50
C ALA A 215 12.71 -9.74 4.50
N GLU A 216 13.46 -9.93 5.57
CA GLU A 216 13.70 -8.88 6.56
C GLU A 216 14.48 -7.70 5.98
N ARG A 217 15.44 -7.94 5.09
CA ARG A 217 16.18 -6.88 4.39
C ARG A 217 15.30 -6.09 3.44
N TRP A 218 14.54 -6.78 2.60
CA TRP A 218 13.60 -6.16 1.66
C TRP A 218 12.56 -5.30 2.38
N ALA A 219 11.79 -5.89 3.30
CA ALA A 219 10.71 -5.20 3.99
C ALA A 219 11.21 -4.04 4.88
N SER A 220 12.42 -4.17 5.46
CA SER A 220 13.03 -3.09 6.24
C SER A 220 13.48 -1.93 5.36
N TYR A 221 14.00 -2.20 4.16
CA TYR A 221 14.36 -1.17 3.19
C TYR A 221 13.14 -0.32 2.81
N GLU A 222 12.07 -0.94 2.33
CA GLU A 222 10.84 -0.25 1.96
C GLU A 222 10.25 0.55 3.14
N THR A 223 10.10 -0.10 4.30
CA THR A 223 9.51 0.55 5.47
C THR A 223 10.34 1.74 5.95
N SER A 224 11.66 1.68 5.84
CA SER A 224 12.55 2.80 6.21
C SER A 224 12.38 4.00 5.28
N CYS A 225 11.99 3.78 4.03
CA CYS A 225 11.77 4.81 3.03
C CYS A 225 10.32 5.34 2.99
N SER A 226 9.41 4.76 3.77
CA SER A 226 7.96 5.02 3.65
C SER A 226 7.47 6.33 4.26
N THR A 227 8.31 7.07 4.98
CA THR A 227 7.91 8.31 5.67
C THR A 227 8.85 9.45 5.33
N LEU A 228 8.32 10.68 5.31
CA LEU A 228 9.09 11.89 5.06
C LEU A 228 10.28 12.01 6.02
N ARG A 229 10.07 11.68 7.29
CA ARG A 229 11.14 11.66 8.28
C ARG A 229 11.76 10.27 8.32
N ALA A 230 12.97 10.20 7.77
CA ALA A 230 13.73 8.98 7.73
C ALA A 230 13.97 8.38 9.12
N GLY A 231 13.96 7.08 9.20
CA GLY A 231 14.35 6.32 10.38
C GLY A 231 14.52 4.86 10.00
N MET A 232 15.67 4.28 10.37
CA MET A 232 15.88 2.85 10.15
C MET A 232 14.83 2.04 10.87
N ARG A 233 14.02 1.32 10.11
CA ARG A 233 12.95 0.47 10.61
C ARG A 233 13.28 -0.99 10.34
N ARG A 234 13.04 -1.83 11.32
CA ARG A 234 13.22 -3.28 11.16
C ARG A 234 11.88 -3.97 11.12
N VAL A 235 11.63 -4.68 10.02
CA VAL A 235 10.46 -5.55 9.85
C VAL A 235 10.95 -7.00 9.88
N THR A 236 10.27 -7.84 10.65
CA THR A 236 10.71 -9.23 10.88
C THR A 236 9.53 -10.19 10.82
N GLY A 237 9.85 -11.49 10.77
CA GLY A 237 8.87 -12.57 10.89
C GLY A 237 7.91 -12.66 9.70
N ARG A 238 6.68 -13.06 9.98
CA ARG A 238 5.68 -13.39 8.96
C ARG A 238 5.33 -12.19 8.05
N SER A 239 5.23 -10.99 8.62
CA SER A 239 4.90 -9.78 7.84
C SER A 239 6.02 -9.40 6.87
N ALA A 240 7.29 -9.54 7.27
CA ALA A 240 8.41 -9.35 6.36
C ALA A 240 8.35 -10.37 5.20
N LEU A 241 8.08 -11.64 5.52
CA LEU A 241 8.06 -12.71 4.52
C LEU A 241 6.94 -12.51 3.49
N SER A 242 5.71 -12.25 3.93
CA SER A 242 4.60 -12.05 2.98
C SER A 242 4.82 -10.83 2.09
N MET A 243 5.27 -9.71 2.67
CA MET A 243 5.53 -8.47 1.93
C MET A 243 6.61 -8.71 0.88
N ALA A 244 7.82 -9.08 1.27
CA ALA A 244 8.95 -9.23 0.36
C ALA A 244 8.72 -10.31 -0.71
N ARG A 245 8.16 -11.47 -0.32
CA ARG A 245 7.92 -12.58 -1.24
C ARG A 245 6.90 -12.23 -2.31
N LEU A 246 5.79 -11.61 -1.91
CA LEU A 246 4.73 -11.23 -2.85
C LEU A 246 5.17 -10.06 -3.72
N GLU A 247 5.84 -9.03 -3.18
CA GLU A 247 6.37 -7.94 -4.00
C GLU A 247 7.35 -8.44 -5.06
N ALA A 248 8.36 -9.22 -4.67
CA ALA A 248 9.32 -9.77 -5.61
C ALA A 248 8.63 -10.64 -6.68
N HIS A 249 7.65 -11.47 -6.28
CA HIS A 249 6.86 -12.27 -7.21
C HIS A 249 6.09 -11.42 -8.22
N TYR A 250 5.45 -10.34 -7.79
CA TYR A 250 4.74 -9.44 -8.69
C TYR A 250 5.72 -8.64 -9.58
N PHE A 251 6.84 -8.19 -9.04
CA PHE A 251 7.80 -7.37 -9.78
C PHE A 251 8.53 -8.15 -10.88
N VAL A 252 8.93 -9.40 -10.63
CA VAL A 252 9.56 -10.25 -11.68
C VAL A 252 8.59 -10.61 -12.81
N ASN A 253 7.28 -10.54 -12.54
CA ASN A 253 6.23 -10.84 -13.50
C ASN A 253 5.50 -9.58 -14.02
N ASP A 254 6.16 -8.41 -13.98
CA ASP A 254 5.59 -7.14 -14.45
C ASP A 254 4.17 -6.86 -13.89
N CYS A 255 3.97 -7.18 -12.60
CA CYS A 255 2.67 -7.11 -11.91
C CYS A 255 1.55 -7.88 -12.62
N PHE A 256 1.86 -8.87 -13.43
CA PHE A 256 0.93 -9.64 -14.26
C PHE A 256 0.02 -8.77 -15.14
N MET A 257 0.52 -7.63 -15.59
CA MET A 257 -0.18 -6.68 -16.45
C MET A 257 0.66 -6.32 -17.67
N PRO A 258 0.04 -6.05 -18.82
CA PRO A 258 0.74 -5.45 -19.94
C PRO A 258 1.41 -4.13 -19.54
N ASN A 259 2.53 -3.81 -20.16
CA ASN A 259 3.23 -2.56 -19.87
C ASN A 259 2.29 -1.34 -19.99
N ASN A 260 2.33 -0.47 -18.98
CA ASN A 260 1.52 0.76 -18.91
C ASN A 260 -0.01 0.51 -19.01
N HIS A 261 -0.45 -0.65 -18.54
CA HIS A 261 -1.85 -1.11 -18.65
C HIS A 261 -2.85 -0.09 -18.11
N ILE A 262 -2.57 0.48 -16.94
CA ILE A 262 -3.49 1.42 -16.26
C ILE A 262 -3.74 2.66 -17.12
N LEU A 263 -2.68 3.37 -17.54
CA LEU A 263 -2.84 4.61 -18.31
C LEU A 263 -3.40 4.35 -19.72
N GLN A 264 -3.09 3.24 -20.34
CA GLN A 264 -3.65 2.88 -21.63
C GLN A 264 -5.15 2.61 -21.60
N ASN A 265 -5.68 2.18 -20.45
CA ASN A 265 -7.08 1.83 -20.24
C ASN A 265 -7.86 2.84 -19.40
N ILE A 266 -7.26 3.94 -18.96
CA ILE A 266 -7.90 4.94 -18.09
C ILE A 266 -9.21 5.47 -18.64
N LYS A 267 -9.37 5.53 -19.97
CA LYS A 267 -10.59 5.96 -20.65
C LYS A 267 -11.83 5.15 -20.24
N VAL A 268 -11.66 3.90 -19.79
CA VAL A 268 -12.74 3.03 -19.34
C VAL A 268 -13.37 3.55 -18.05
N ILE A 269 -12.57 4.14 -17.17
CA ILE A 269 -12.99 4.54 -15.82
C ILE A 269 -12.99 6.06 -15.59
N ARG A 270 -12.56 6.88 -16.54
CA ARG A 270 -12.46 8.35 -16.37
C ARG A 270 -13.81 9.05 -16.12
N HIS A 271 -14.93 8.35 -16.30
CA HIS A 271 -16.27 8.85 -15.95
C HIS A 271 -16.56 8.73 -14.45
N LEU A 272 -15.82 7.91 -13.71
CA LEU A 272 -15.95 7.73 -12.27
C LEU A 272 -15.29 8.90 -11.52
N PRO A 273 -15.86 9.37 -10.41
CA PRO A 273 -15.21 10.34 -9.55
C PRO A 273 -14.01 9.69 -8.83
N ALA A 274 -12.91 10.41 -8.72
CA ALA A 274 -11.72 9.93 -8.03
C ALA A 274 -11.03 11.03 -7.22
N HIS A 275 -10.54 10.69 -6.02
CA HIS A 275 -9.61 11.47 -5.25
C HIS A 275 -8.25 10.77 -5.26
N ILE A 276 -7.22 11.47 -5.73
CA ILE A 276 -5.83 11.01 -5.75
C ILE A 276 -5.07 11.83 -4.71
N ILE A 277 -4.60 11.17 -3.65
CA ILE A 277 -3.84 11.80 -2.58
C ILE A 277 -2.39 11.35 -2.67
N GLN A 278 -1.46 12.30 -2.74
CA GLN A 278 -0.06 12.01 -2.98
C GLN A 278 0.85 12.86 -2.10
N GLY A 279 1.78 12.23 -1.39
CA GLY A 279 2.84 12.94 -0.68
C GLY A 279 3.83 13.55 -1.67
N ARG A 280 4.20 14.82 -1.46
CA ARG A 280 5.18 15.52 -2.30
C ARG A 280 6.55 14.84 -2.26
N HIS A 281 6.90 14.28 -1.12
CA HIS A 281 8.18 13.63 -0.87
C HIS A 281 8.06 12.08 -0.81
N ASP A 282 7.04 11.54 -1.46
CA ASP A 282 6.90 10.10 -1.60
C ASP A 282 8.00 9.57 -2.53
N VAL A 283 8.97 8.86 -1.96
CA VAL A 283 10.08 8.28 -2.71
C VAL A 283 9.81 6.83 -3.11
N ILE A 284 8.85 6.15 -2.48
CA ILE A 284 8.45 4.79 -2.88
C ILE A 284 7.66 4.85 -4.17
N CYS A 285 6.63 5.69 -4.20
CA CYS A 285 5.81 5.94 -5.39
C CYS A 285 5.92 7.43 -5.77
N PRO A 286 6.90 7.82 -6.61
CA PRO A 286 7.15 9.22 -6.91
C PRO A 286 5.93 9.97 -7.43
N PRO A 287 5.74 11.25 -7.06
CA PRO A 287 4.57 12.06 -7.40
C PRO A 287 4.24 12.16 -8.90
N VAL A 288 5.20 11.89 -9.76
CA VAL A 288 5.02 11.90 -11.21
C VAL A 288 3.97 10.86 -11.67
N SER A 289 3.85 9.72 -11.00
CA SER A 289 2.83 8.71 -11.29
C SER A 289 1.43 9.23 -11.00
N ALA A 290 1.24 9.89 -9.86
CA ALA A 290 -0.03 10.53 -9.48
C ALA A 290 -0.42 11.66 -10.46
N HIS A 291 0.55 12.47 -10.85
CA HIS A 291 0.35 13.55 -11.83
C HIS A 291 -0.11 12.98 -13.18
N ARG A 292 0.61 12.00 -13.72
CA ARG A 292 0.25 11.32 -14.99
C ARG A 292 -1.14 10.68 -14.94
N LEU A 293 -1.48 10.04 -13.81
CA LEU A 293 -2.79 9.45 -13.63
C LEU A 293 -3.89 10.50 -13.64
N ALA A 294 -3.73 11.59 -12.91
CA ALA A 294 -4.69 12.69 -12.84
C ALA A 294 -4.90 13.36 -14.21
N ASP A 295 -3.81 13.64 -14.92
CA ASP A 295 -3.87 14.22 -16.28
C ASP A 295 -4.64 13.30 -17.25
N ALA A 296 -4.34 12.00 -17.23
CA ALA A 296 -5.02 11.03 -18.09
C ALA A 296 -6.50 10.83 -17.72
N TRP A 297 -6.85 10.99 -16.44
CA TRP A 297 -8.23 10.87 -15.94
C TRP A 297 -9.09 12.08 -16.33
N GLY A 298 -8.52 13.28 -16.21
CA GLY A 298 -9.22 14.53 -16.50
C GLY A 298 -10.07 15.05 -15.33
N ASN A 299 -11.11 15.81 -15.63
CA ASN A 299 -11.86 16.65 -14.68
C ASN A 299 -12.68 15.87 -13.62
N ARG A 300 -12.77 14.59 -13.71
CA ARG A 300 -13.43 13.73 -12.70
C ARG A 300 -12.48 13.23 -11.61
N ALA A 301 -11.17 13.46 -11.76
CA ALA A 301 -10.19 13.19 -10.72
C ALA A 301 -9.72 14.49 -10.07
N THR A 302 -9.65 14.49 -8.74
CA THR A 302 -9.03 15.58 -7.97
C THR A 302 -7.68 15.07 -7.46
N LEU A 303 -6.59 15.71 -7.88
CA LEU A 303 -5.25 15.45 -7.34
C LEU A 303 -4.98 16.41 -6.18
N ARG A 304 -4.77 15.86 -4.99
CA ARG A 304 -4.31 16.58 -3.81
C ARG A 304 -2.86 16.19 -3.49
N MET A 305 -1.95 17.12 -3.74
CA MET A 305 -0.56 16.99 -3.35
C MET A 305 -0.40 17.47 -1.90
N VAL A 306 0.21 16.65 -1.04
CA VAL A 306 0.49 16.97 0.36
C VAL A 306 1.98 17.30 0.49
N ASP A 307 2.30 18.57 0.69
CA ASP A 307 3.67 19.09 0.54
C ASP A 307 4.64 18.58 1.62
N ASP A 308 4.17 18.28 2.80
CA ASP A 308 4.97 17.84 3.96
C ASP A 308 4.78 16.36 4.31
N ALA A 309 4.59 15.52 3.31
CA ALA A 309 4.37 14.10 3.50
C ALA A 309 5.15 13.23 2.50
N GLY A 310 5.47 12.00 2.93
CA GLY A 310 6.00 10.89 2.14
C GLY A 310 4.90 9.92 1.70
N HIS A 311 5.20 8.61 1.86
CA HIS A 311 4.33 7.53 1.36
C HIS A 311 3.26 7.09 2.35
N SER A 312 3.50 7.18 3.67
CA SER A 312 2.64 6.52 4.66
C SER A 312 1.23 7.09 4.74
N THR A 313 0.23 6.19 4.81
CA THR A 313 -1.20 6.53 4.98
C THR A 313 -1.46 7.39 6.23
N PHE A 314 -0.69 7.18 7.29
CA PHE A 314 -0.92 7.81 8.58
C PHE A 314 -0.02 9.03 8.84
N GLU A 315 0.75 9.50 7.85
CA GLU A 315 1.34 10.83 7.93
C GLU A 315 0.22 11.87 7.96
N ASN A 316 0.36 12.85 8.85
CA ASN A 316 -0.71 13.76 9.26
C ASN A 316 -1.48 14.36 8.06
N GLY A 317 -0.78 15.00 7.13
CA GLY A 317 -1.40 15.62 5.96
C GLY A 317 -2.08 14.60 5.03
N ILE A 318 -1.51 13.40 4.86
CA ILE A 318 -2.09 12.32 4.06
C ILE A 318 -3.39 11.83 4.71
N ALA A 319 -3.35 11.51 6.00
CA ALA A 319 -4.52 11.00 6.71
C ALA A 319 -5.69 11.99 6.68
N HIS A 320 -5.45 13.28 6.93
CA HIS A 320 -6.48 14.31 6.83
C HIS A 320 -7.05 14.44 5.41
N ALA A 321 -6.21 14.35 4.39
CA ALA A 321 -6.67 14.38 3.01
C ALA A 321 -7.56 13.18 2.67
N LEU A 322 -7.22 11.99 3.17
CA LEU A 322 -8.00 10.77 2.99
C LEU A 322 -9.36 10.85 3.73
N LEU A 323 -9.36 11.34 4.98
CA LEU A 323 -10.59 11.55 5.76
C LEU A 323 -11.53 12.56 5.07
N SER A 324 -10.97 13.68 4.56
CA SER A 324 -11.74 14.65 3.79
C SER A 324 -12.35 14.05 2.53
N ALA A 325 -11.59 13.27 1.76
CA ALA A 325 -12.09 12.58 0.58
C ALA A 325 -13.21 11.57 0.91
N LEU A 326 -13.08 10.84 2.02
CA LEU A 326 -14.13 9.95 2.51
C LEU A 326 -15.40 10.73 2.90
N ASP A 327 -15.27 11.90 3.53
CA ASP A 327 -16.44 12.73 3.88
C ASP A 327 -17.19 13.23 2.65
N GLU A 328 -16.49 13.60 1.57
CA GLU A 328 -17.08 14.01 0.30
C GLU A 328 -17.87 12.88 -0.37
N PHE A 329 -17.38 11.64 -0.29
CA PHE A 329 -18.08 10.46 -0.81
C PHE A 329 -19.23 9.98 0.09
N ALA A 330 -19.26 10.39 1.35
CA ALA A 330 -20.28 9.93 2.30
C ALA A 330 -21.66 10.61 2.15
N VAL A 331 -21.75 11.59 1.28
CA VAL A 331 -22.98 12.37 1.00
C VAL A 331 -23.91 11.64 0.05
#